data_018db97ad36ce52b16623882a8311f2f
#
_entry.id   018db97ad36ce52b16623882a8311f2f
#
_cell.length_a   1.000
_cell.length_b   1.000
_cell.length_c   1.000
_cell.angle_alpha   90.00
_cell.angle_beta   90.00
_cell.angle_gamma   90.00
#
_symmetry.space_group_name_H-M   'P 1'
#
loop_
_entity.id
_entity.type
_entity.pdbx_description
1 polymer ?
#
loop_
_entity_poly.entity_id
_entity_poly.type
_entity_poly.pdbx_seq_one_letter_code
_entity_poly.pdbx_strand_id
1 'polypeptide(L)'
;MRKLNVLSVLILMLSIWMPLTVEAQMPTLSNKNKSDWWHPIGIKPYQSSKKGIGFISVKGNKFVDENGKEIVFKGLSISDPDKLKKDGKWSKKHFEVIKSWGANIVRIPVHPISVQQRGIEEYLTLLDQAVSWSEELGLYLIIDWHSIGNLRTELLASDAYNTTKKETFSFWQTIAAHYKDVPTVAFYELFNEPTIYDGKYGTCTWGEWKLMMEELIDVVYAYNKKAIPLVAGFNWAYDLTPVKDHPIAREGIGYVVHPYPGKRKIPREPKWEVDFGFVADKYPVVATELGYMNEGDDENLLNDGVYGPSIVKYFDQKGISWVVWVFDPVWVPQMIKNWDYEPTEQGAFFKDVFQGKFKYK
;
A
#
# COMPACT_ATOMS: atom_id res chain seq x y z
N MET A 1 -30.44 85.66 -8.46
CA MET A 1 -29.75 84.60 -7.68
C MET A 1 -30.80 83.52 -7.29
N ARG A 2 -30.92 82.49 -8.07
CA ARG A 2 -31.89 81.38 -7.86
C ARG A 2 -31.17 80.21 -7.31
N LYS A 3 -31.59 79.71 -6.16
CA LYS A 3 -31.11 78.46 -5.56
C LYS A 3 -31.79 77.31 -6.25
N LEU A 4 -30.99 76.37 -6.79
CA LEU A 4 -31.47 75.08 -7.27
C LEU A 4 -31.38 74.07 -6.12
N ASN A 5 -32.52 73.48 -5.78
CA ASN A 5 -32.59 72.33 -4.89
C ASN A 5 -32.36 71.08 -5.73
N VAL A 6 -31.36 70.24 -5.33
CA VAL A 6 -31.15 68.96 -5.90
C VAL A 6 -31.74 67.90 -4.93
N LEU A 7 -32.78 67.25 -5.40
CA LEU A 7 -33.46 66.20 -4.70
C LEU A 7 -32.65 64.85 -4.96
N SER A 8 -31.97 64.33 -3.96
CA SER A 8 -31.27 63.06 -4.06
C SER A 8 -32.27 61.95 -3.85
N VAL A 9 -32.53 61.18 -4.89
CA VAL A 9 -33.30 59.91 -4.80
C VAL A 9 -32.34 58.79 -4.38
N LEU A 10 -32.51 58.27 -3.17
CA LEU A 10 -31.78 57.10 -2.67
C LEU A 10 -32.50 55.85 -3.18
N ILE A 11 -31.93 55.17 -4.18
CA ILE A 11 -32.38 53.87 -4.61
C ILE A 11 -31.73 52.83 -3.70
N LEU A 12 -32.53 52.23 -2.79
CA LEU A 12 -32.15 51.11 -1.97
C LEU A 12 -32.18 49.85 -2.82
N MET A 13 -31.02 49.40 -3.30
CA MET A 13 -30.93 48.05 -3.87
C MET A 13 -30.86 47.03 -2.73
N LEU A 14 -31.98 46.36 -2.47
CA LEU A 14 -31.98 45.12 -1.69
C LEU A 14 -31.36 44.00 -2.53
N SER A 15 -30.11 43.72 -2.28
CA SER A 15 -29.46 42.51 -2.77
C SER A 15 -29.99 41.33 -1.95
N ILE A 16 -30.92 40.58 -2.54
CA ILE A 16 -31.34 39.27 -2.00
C ILE A 16 -30.20 38.32 -2.21
N TRP A 17 -29.44 38.08 -1.15
CA TRP A 17 -28.49 36.97 -1.08
C TRP A 17 -29.29 35.69 -0.92
N MET A 18 -29.60 34.99 -2.02
CA MET A 18 -29.95 33.59 -1.96
C MET A 18 -28.66 32.79 -1.73
N PRO A 19 -28.57 31.99 -0.68
CA PRO A 19 -27.48 31.01 -0.59
C PRO A 19 -27.74 29.98 -1.68
N LEU A 20 -26.87 29.92 -2.68
CA LEU A 20 -26.74 28.77 -3.57
C LEU A 20 -26.23 27.62 -2.70
N THR A 21 -27.17 26.86 -2.13
CA THR A 21 -26.87 25.51 -1.66
C THR A 21 -26.66 24.68 -2.91
N VAL A 22 -25.40 24.58 -3.34
CA VAL A 22 -24.98 23.51 -4.21
C VAL A 22 -25.02 22.27 -3.32
N GLU A 23 -26.17 21.59 -3.28
CA GLU A 23 -26.19 20.19 -2.90
C GLU A 23 -25.32 19.47 -3.94
N ALA A 24 -24.11 19.15 -3.53
CA ALA A 24 -23.31 18.17 -4.25
C ALA A 24 -24.15 16.89 -4.27
N GLN A 25 -24.85 16.63 -5.37
CA GLN A 25 -25.44 15.34 -5.62
C GLN A 25 -24.27 14.35 -5.64
N MET A 26 -24.09 13.66 -4.52
CA MET A 26 -23.32 12.43 -4.55
C MET A 26 -23.90 11.58 -5.67
N PRO A 27 -23.04 11.01 -6.53
CA PRO A 27 -23.52 10.09 -7.54
C PRO A 27 -24.32 9.01 -6.82
N THR A 28 -25.59 8.92 -7.11
CA THR A 28 -26.44 7.82 -6.63
C THR A 28 -25.84 6.55 -7.20
N LEU A 29 -25.08 5.82 -6.38
CA LEU A 29 -24.72 4.45 -6.64
C LEU A 29 -26.01 3.72 -6.98
N SER A 30 -26.07 3.14 -8.16
CA SER A 30 -27.24 2.42 -8.65
C SER A 30 -27.67 1.42 -7.57
N ASN A 31 -28.93 1.37 -7.29
CA ASN A 31 -29.59 0.62 -6.21
C ASN A 31 -29.56 -0.91 -6.41
N LYS A 32 -28.51 -1.45 -7.03
CA LYS A 32 -28.22 -2.87 -7.05
C LYS A 32 -27.25 -3.19 -5.92
N ASN A 33 -27.86 -3.70 -4.84
CA ASN A 33 -27.18 -4.24 -3.66
C ASN A 33 -26.29 -3.24 -2.91
N LYS A 34 -26.92 -2.36 -2.13
CA LYS A 34 -26.36 -1.94 -0.85
C LYS A 34 -26.42 -3.11 0.15
N SER A 35 -26.03 -4.30 -0.23
CA SER A 35 -25.56 -5.28 0.73
C SER A 35 -24.25 -4.69 1.22
N ASP A 36 -24.17 -4.53 2.50
CA ASP A 36 -22.96 -4.15 3.19
C ASP A 36 -21.81 -5.05 2.66
N TRP A 37 -21.07 -4.60 1.63
CA TRP A 37 -20.05 -5.40 0.93
C TRP A 37 -19.00 -5.99 1.90
N TRP A 38 -18.91 -5.38 3.08
CA TRP A 38 -18.05 -5.81 4.19
C TRP A 38 -18.68 -6.90 5.09
N HIS A 39 -19.87 -7.40 4.80
CA HIS A 39 -20.43 -8.54 5.51
C HIS A 39 -20.10 -9.83 4.75
N PRO A 40 -19.08 -10.57 5.17
CA PRO A 40 -18.67 -11.80 4.50
C PRO A 40 -19.67 -12.93 4.83
N ILE A 41 -20.82 -12.92 4.19
CA ILE A 41 -21.78 -14.02 4.31
C ILE A 41 -21.34 -15.15 3.38
N GLY A 42 -20.81 -16.23 3.95
CA GLY A 42 -20.58 -17.48 3.22
C GLY A 42 -19.36 -17.46 2.28
N ILE A 43 -18.33 -16.66 2.57
CA ILE A 43 -17.08 -16.68 1.79
C ILE A 43 -16.46 -18.08 1.87
N LYS A 44 -16.30 -18.70 0.70
CA LYS A 44 -15.65 -20.02 0.59
C LYS A 44 -14.15 -19.81 0.58
N PRO A 45 -13.38 -20.65 1.30
CA PRO A 45 -11.93 -20.66 1.19
C PRO A 45 -11.48 -20.92 -0.26
N TYR A 46 -10.45 -20.17 -0.68
CA TYR A 46 -9.78 -20.40 -1.95
C TYR A 46 -9.26 -21.85 -2.01
N GLN A 47 -9.48 -22.51 -3.13
CA GLN A 47 -9.00 -23.87 -3.35
C GLN A 47 -7.80 -23.82 -4.30
N SER A 48 -6.60 -23.96 -3.73
CA SER A 48 -5.40 -24.08 -4.54
C SER A 48 -5.49 -25.36 -5.40
N SER A 49 -5.29 -25.21 -6.69
CA SER A 49 -5.27 -26.30 -7.65
C SER A 49 -3.87 -26.90 -7.82
N LYS A 50 -2.85 -26.31 -7.20
CA LYS A 50 -1.44 -26.67 -7.41
C LYS A 50 -0.70 -26.77 -6.08
N LYS A 51 0.34 -27.62 -6.03
CA LYS A 51 1.37 -27.51 -5.01
C LYS A 51 2.16 -26.23 -5.33
N GLY A 52 1.83 -25.17 -4.63
CA GLY A 52 2.53 -23.89 -4.71
C GLY A 52 3.86 -23.90 -3.97
N ILE A 53 4.36 -22.74 -3.73
CA ILE A 53 5.49 -22.45 -2.83
C ILE A 53 5.08 -22.78 -1.37
N GLY A 54 6.07 -23.03 -0.51
CA GLY A 54 5.84 -23.34 0.92
C GLY A 54 5.47 -22.12 1.75
N PHE A 55 5.03 -22.36 2.97
CA PHE A 55 4.74 -21.26 3.91
C PHE A 55 6.00 -20.52 4.32
N ILE A 56 5.82 -19.23 4.55
CA ILE A 56 6.82 -18.36 5.17
C ILE A 56 6.43 -18.14 6.62
N SER A 57 7.42 -18.05 7.49
CA SER A 57 7.24 -17.70 8.89
C SER A 57 8.25 -16.65 9.34
N VAL A 58 8.00 -16.04 10.49
CA VAL A 58 8.93 -15.10 11.14
C VAL A 58 9.76 -15.85 12.17
N LYS A 59 11.08 -15.68 12.10
CA LYS A 59 12.02 -16.21 13.10
C LYS A 59 13.02 -15.10 13.49
N GLY A 60 12.83 -14.54 14.67
CA GLY A 60 13.56 -13.35 15.09
C GLY A 60 13.27 -12.17 14.14
N ASN A 61 14.30 -11.60 13.55
CA ASN A 61 14.18 -10.51 12.59
C ASN A 61 14.17 -10.95 11.11
N LYS A 62 13.89 -12.23 10.84
CA LYS A 62 13.98 -12.83 9.50
C LYS A 62 12.67 -13.46 9.07
N PHE A 63 12.43 -13.45 7.76
CA PHE A 63 11.48 -14.34 7.13
C PHE A 63 12.20 -15.64 6.75
N VAL A 64 11.61 -16.77 7.06
CA VAL A 64 12.19 -18.08 6.77
C VAL A 64 11.18 -19.00 6.09
N ASP A 65 11.67 -19.90 5.24
CA ASP A 65 10.88 -20.97 4.65
C ASP A 65 10.62 -22.11 5.65
N GLU A 66 9.90 -23.15 5.22
CA GLU A 66 9.57 -24.31 6.03
C GLU A 66 10.81 -25.10 6.52
N ASN A 67 11.96 -24.92 5.88
CA ASN A 67 13.23 -25.53 6.26
C ASN A 67 14.06 -24.62 7.20
N GLY A 68 13.54 -23.43 7.54
CA GLY A 68 14.23 -22.45 8.35
C GLY A 68 15.29 -21.62 7.60
N LYS A 69 15.33 -21.73 6.26
CA LYS A 69 16.22 -20.93 5.42
C LYS A 69 15.68 -19.51 5.28
N GLU A 70 16.54 -18.53 5.51
CA GLU A 70 16.22 -17.11 5.32
C GLU A 70 15.84 -16.81 3.87
N ILE A 71 14.78 -16.01 3.72
CA ILE A 71 14.34 -15.46 2.44
C ILE A 71 14.27 -13.95 2.55
N VAL A 72 14.96 -13.27 1.65
CA VAL A 72 14.80 -11.83 1.41
C VAL A 72 13.90 -11.65 0.18
N PHE A 73 12.81 -10.94 0.36
CA PHE A 73 11.86 -10.67 -0.71
C PHE A 73 12.30 -9.42 -1.48
N LYS A 74 12.34 -9.55 -2.80
CA LYS A 74 12.64 -8.46 -3.74
C LYS A 74 11.61 -8.52 -4.86
N GLY A 75 10.83 -7.47 -5.03
CA GLY A 75 9.73 -7.52 -5.97
C GLY A 75 9.21 -6.19 -6.47
N LEU A 76 8.04 -6.26 -7.09
CA LEU A 76 7.38 -5.14 -7.75
C LEU A 76 5.94 -5.00 -7.23
N SER A 77 5.52 -3.77 -6.98
CA SER A 77 4.11 -3.43 -6.81
C SER A 77 3.46 -3.24 -8.17
N ILE A 78 2.32 -3.84 -8.38
CA ILE A 78 1.47 -3.55 -9.54
C ILE A 78 0.49 -2.42 -9.20
N SER A 79 -0.23 -1.89 -10.17
CA SER A 79 -1.42 -1.06 -9.88
C SER A 79 -2.61 -1.93 -9.49
N ASP A 80 -3.65 -1.29 -8.91
CA ASP A 80 -4.86 -1.97 -8.46
C ASP A 80 -5.44 -2.91 -9.54
N PRO A 81 -5.77 -4.17 -9.20
CA PRO A 81 -6.38 -5.14 -10.12
C PRO A 81 -7.61 -4.63 -10.85
N ASP A 82 -8.46 -3.83 -10.21
CA ASP A 82 -9.64 -3.24 -10.84
C ASP A 82 -9.27 -2.24 -11.93
N LYS A 83 -8.25 -1.38 -11.67
CA LYS A 83 -7.68 -0.48 -12.69
C LYS A 83 -7.14 -1.29 -13.87
N LEU A 84 -6.29 -2.28 -13.60
CA LEU A 84 -5.71 -3.13 -14.66
C LEU A 84 -6.80 -3.86 -15.45
N LYS A 85 -7.88 -4.28 -14.79
CA LYS A 85 -9.02 -4.92 -15.46
C LYS A 85 -9.77 -3.93 -16.36
N LYS A 86 -10.03 -2.71 -15.86
CA LYS A 86 -10.66 -1.64 -16.64
C LYS A 86 -9.82 -1.24 -17.87
N ASP A 87 -8.52 -1.23 -17.72
CA ASP A 87 -7.55 -0.91 -18.79
C ASP A 87 -7.32 -2.08 -19.77
N GLY A 88 -7.93 -3.26 -19.52
CA GLY A 88 -7.71 -4.45 -20.34
C GLY A 88 -6.30 -5.05 -20.21
N LYS A 89 -5.61 -4.77 -19.08
CA LYS A 89 -4.22 -5.18 -18.81
C LYS A 89 -4.11 -6.24 -17.71
N TRP A 90 -5.20 -6.60 -17.05
CA TRP A 90 -5.23 -7.65 -16.04
C TRP A 90 -5.05 -9.02 -16.69
N SER A 91 -3.85 -9.57 -16.60
CA SER A 91 -3.52 -10.84 -17.26
C SER A 91 -2.32 -11.52 -16.61
N LYS A 92 -2.20 -12.85 -16.77
CA LYS A 92 -1.03 -13.62 -16.34
C LYS A 92 0.27 -13.09 -16.93
N LYS A 93 0.23 -12.56 -18.17
CA LYS A 93 1.41 -11.99 -18.84
C LYS A 93 2.09 -10.92 -18.00
N HIS A 94 1.32 -10.11 -17.27
CA HIS A 94 1.87 -9.09 -16.39
C HIS A 94 2.77 -9.71 -15.30
N PHE A 95 2.31 -10.79 -14.67
CA PHE A 95 3.06 -11.55 -13.66
C PHE A 95 4.25 -12.32 -14.25
N GLU A 96 4.11 -12.88 -15.46
CA GLU A 96 5.20 -13.55 -16.18
C GLU A 96 6.37 -12.59 -16.45
N VAL A 97 6.08 -11.34 -16.83
CA VAL A 97 7.12 -10.33 -17.05
C VAL A 97 7.81 -9.96 -15.74
N ILE A 98 7.05 -9.74 -14.66
CA ILE A 98 7.59 -9.49 -13.32
C ILE A 98 8.53 -10.63 -12.91
N LYS A 99 8.11 -11.88 -13.07
CA LYS A 99 8.95 -13.05 -12.80
C LYS A 99 10.21 -13.07 -13.65
N SER A 100 10.10 -12.73 -14.93
CA SER A 100 11.25 -12.69 -15.85
C SER A 100 12.29 -11.61 -15.49
N TRP A 101 11.88 -10.57 -14.77
CA TRP A 101 12.79 -9.57 -14.23
C TRP A 101 13.60 -10.09 -13.04
N GLY A 102 13.17 -11.19 -12.39
CA GLY A 102 13.85 -11.81 -11.28
C GLY A 102 13.19 -11.60 -9.92
N ALA A 103 12.01 -10.98 -9.89
CA ALA A 103 11.24 -10.82 -8.65
C ALA A 103 10.79 -12.16 -8.06
N ASN A 104 10.69 -12.22 -6.73
CA ASN A 104 10.15 -13.37 -5.99
C ASN A 104 8.85 -13.05 -5.26
N ILE A 105 8.41 -11.80 -5.28
CA ILE A 105 7.17 -11.32 -4.66
C ILE A 105 6.50 -10.24 -5.51
N VAL A 106 5.17 -10.17 -5.45
CA VAL A 106 4.36 -9.11 -6.05
C VAL A 106 3.47 -8.49 -4.98
N ARG A 107 3.44 -7.17 -4.90
CA ARG A 107 2.49 -6.44 -4.05
C ARG A 107 1.28 -6.03 -4.87
N ILE A 108 0.11 -6.28 -4.30
CA ILE A 108 -1.19 -6.00 -4.89
C ILE A 108 -1.88 -4.93 -4.05
N PRO A 109 -1.87 -3.66 -4.47
CA PRO A 109 -2.63 -2.60 -3.79
C PRO A 109 -4.11 -2.77 -4.07
N VAL A 110 -4.92 -2.85 -3.01
CA VAL A 110 -6.37 -2.96 -3.06
C VAL A 110 -6.96 -1.65 -2.56
N HIS A 111 -7.42 -0.81 -3.48
CA HIS A 111 -8.07 0.45 -3.11
C HIS A 111 -9.46 0.19 -2.54
N PRO A 112 -9.82 0.77 -1.39
CA PRO A 112 -11.16 0.63 -0.82
C PRO A 112 -12.28 0.93 -1.80
N ILE A 113 -12.16 2.00 -2.58
CA ILE A 113 -13.17 2.39 -3.58
C ILE A 113 -13.40 1.30 -4.63
N SER A 114 -12.34 0.58 -5.04
CA SER A 114 -12.46 -0.50 -6.03
C SER A 114 -13.29 -1.66 -5.48
N VAL A 115 -13.08 -2.01 -4.19
CA VAL A 115 -13.88 -3.03 -3.51
C VAL A 115 -15.32 -2.57 -3.30
N GLN A 116 -15.53 -1.32 -2.88
CA GLN A 116 -16.85 -0.73 -2.68
C GLN A 116 -17.68 -0.70 -3.98
N GLN A 117 -17.06 -0.35 -5.10
CA GLN A 117 -17.72 -0.25 -6.40
C GLN A 117 -18.02 -1.62 -7.02
N ARG A 118 -17.09 -2.55 -6.89
CA ARG A 118 -17.20 -3.89 -7.50
C ARG A 118 -17.98 -4.88 -6.63
N GLY A 119 -17.91 -4.74 -5.32
CA GLY A 119 -18.32 -5.73 -4.33
C GLY A 119 -17.20 -6.72 -4.03
N ILE A 120 -17.16 -7.19 -2.78
CA ILE A 120 -16.04 -8.02 -2.29
C ILE A 120 -15.97 -9.37 -3.03
N GLU A 121 -17.09 -10.01 -3.34
CA GLU A 121 -17.11 -11.30 -4.03
C GLU A 121 -16.50 -11.20 -5.43
N GLU A 122 -16.87 -10.16 -6.19
CA GLU A 122 -16.32 -9.95 -7.53
C GLU A 122 -14.85 -9.52 -7.47
N TYR A 123 -14.47 -8.71 -6.46
CA TYR A 123 -13.07 -8.33 -6.28
C TYR A 123 -12.19 -9.53 -5.93
N LEU A 124 -12.67 -10.46 -5.09
CA LEU A 124 -11.99 -11.71 -4.80
C LEU A 124 -11.68 -12.52 -6.06
N THR A 125 -12.52 -12.48 -7.10
CA THR A 125 -12.22 -13.18 -8.36
C THR A 125 -10.97 -12.64 -9.05
N LEU A 126 -10.67 -11.34 -8.89
CA LEU A 126 -9.41 -10.77 -9.40
C LEU A 126 -8.23 -11.23 -8.56
N LEU A 127 -8.35 -11.20 -7.25
CA LEU A 127 -7.30 -11.69 -6.35
C LEU A 127 -7.03 -13.19 -6.56
N ASP A 128 -8.06 -14.00 -6.75
CA ASP A 128 -7.94 -15.43 -7.03
C ASP A 128 -7.17 -15.71 -8.32
N GLN A 129 -7.38 -14.90 -9.35
CA GLN A 129 -6.59 -14.97 -10.58
C GLN A 129 -5.11 -14.66 -10.30
N ALA A 130 -4.82 -13.61 -9.52
CA ALA A 130 -3.45 -13.27 -9.13
C ALA A 130 -2.79 -14.39 -8.34
N VAL A 131 -3.50 -14.99 -7.39
CA VAL A 131 -3.02 -16.12 -6.59
C VAL A 131 -2.72 -17.31 -7.50
N SER A 132 -3.64 -17.70 -8.37
CA SER A 132 -3.45 -18.81 -9.32
C SER A 132 -2.24 -18.60 -10.23
N TRP A 133 -2.06 -17.40 -10.79
CA TRP A 133 -0.90 -17.08 -11.63
C TRP A 133 0.40 -17.10 -10.83
N SER A 134 0.37 -16.61 -9.59
CA SER A 134 1.54 -16.57 -8.71
C SER A 134 1.94 -17.97 -8.25
N GLU A 135 0.99 -18.86 -7.96
CA GLU A 135 1.24 -20.27 -7.69
C GLU A 135 1.97 -20.95 -8.86
N GLU A 136 1.54 -20.68 -10.10
CA GLU A 136 2.18 -21.22 -11.29
C GLU A 136 3.60 -20.71 -11.51
N LEU A 137 3.85 -19.45 -11.15
CA LEU A 137 5.11 -18.76 -11.39
C LEU A 137 6.08 -18.86 -10.21
N GLY A 138 5.66 -19.40 -9.08
CA GLY A 138 6.47 -19.42 -7.86
C GLY A 138 6.76 -18.02 -7.34
N LEU A 139 5.73 -17.18 -7.26
CA LEU A 139 5.75 -15.82 -6.70
C LEU A 139 4.95 -15.80 -5.40
N TYR A 140 5.46 -15.12 -4.38
CA TYR A 140 4.69 -14.74 -3.20
C TYR A 140 3.89 -13.47 -3.46
N LEU A 141 2.86 -13.24 -2.65
CA LEU A 141 2.03 -12.03 -2.73
C LEU A 141 1.98 -11.30 -1.40
N ILE A 142 1.98 -9.98 -1.49
CA ILE A 142 1.52 -9.06 -0.45
C ILE A 142 0.15 -8.55 -0.93
N ILE A 143 -0.90 -8.77 -0.14
CA ILE A 143 -2.16 -8.04 -0.31
C ILE A 143 -2.08 -6.82 0.60
N ASP A 144 -2.30 -5.64 0.03
CA ASP A 144 -2.24 -4.37 0.72
C ASP A 144 -3.62 -3.68 0.72
N TRP A 145 -4.12 -3.31 1.90
CA TRP A 145 -5.27 -2.41 2.01
C TRP A 145 -4.82 -0.99 1.76
N HIS A 146 -4.92 -0.57 0.49
CA HIS A 146 -4.27 0.61 -0.04
C HIS A 146 -5.01 1.90 0.32
N SER A 147 -4.98 2.24 1.60
CA SER A 147 -5.58 3.46 2.13
C SER A 147 -4.52 4.41 2.66
N ILE A 148 -4.75 5.73 2.51
CA ILE A 148 -3.86 6.80 2.96
C ILE A 148 -4.65 7.75 3.85
N GLY A 149 -4.18 7.95 5.08
CA GLY A 149 -4.81 8.88 6.01
C GLY A 149 -4.81 8.37 7.45
N ASN A 150 -5.90 8.60 8.16
CA ASN A 150 -6.02 8.30 9.57
C ASN A 150 -7.26 7.41 9.84
N LEU A 151 -7.01 6.12 10.01
CA LEU A 151 -8.08 5.16 10.26
C LEU A 151 -8.82 5.40 11.60
N ARG A 152 -8.17 6.05 12.60
CA ARG A 152 -8.80 6.38 13.88
C ARG A 152 -9.92 7.40 13.72
N THR A 153 -9.69 8.42 12.90
CA THR A 153 -10.66 9.50 12.62
C THR A 153 -11.51 9.23 11.38
N GLU A 154 -11.13 8.22 10.59
CA GLU A 154 -11.72 7.89 9.29
C GLU A 154 -11.63 9.05 8.28
N LEU A 155 -10.63 9.93 8.45
CA LEU A 155 -10.31 11.01 7.52
C LEU A 155 -9.16 10.55 6.61
N LEU A 156 -9.44 10.41 5.33
CA LEU A 156 -8.52 9.86 4.33
C LEU A 156 -8.14 10.91 3.28
N ALA A 157 -7.10 10.61 2.51
CA ALA A 157 -6.49 11.57 1.60
C ALA A 157 -7.36 11.91 0.38
N SER A 158 -8.15 10.96 -0.08
CA SER A 158 -9.10 11.13 -1.20
C SER A 158 -10.14 10.02 -1.19
N ASP A 159 -11.14 10.13 -2.07
CA ASP A 159 -12.21 9.13 -2.21
C ASP A 159 -11.68 7.73 -2.55
N ALA A 160 -10.56 7.63 -3.26
CA ALA A 160 -9.95 6.35 -3.59
C ALA A 160 -9.54 5.54 -2.36
N TYR A 161 -9.17 6.23 -1.28
CA TYR A 161 -8.68 5.66 -0.04
C TYR A 161 -9.73 5.59 1.07
N ASN A 162 -10.96 6.08 0.81
CA ASN A 162 -12.00 6.15 1.82
C ASN A 162 -12.39 4.77 2.33
N THR A 163 -12.21 4.59 3.62
CA THR A 163 -12.58 3.39 4.37
C THR A 163 -12.94 3.77 5.81
N THR A 164 -13.61 2.88 6.49
CA THR A 164 -13.87 2.97 7.93
C THR A 164 -13.11 1.89 8.68
N LYS A 165 -12.98 2.03 10.00
CA LYS A 165 -12.43 0.96 10.84
C LYS A 165 -13.20 -0.35 10.61
N LYS A 166 -14.54 -0.27 10.58
CA LYS A 166 -15.41 -1.43 10.34
C LYS A 166 -15.13 -2.11 9.00
N GLU A 167 -15.04 -1.34 7.93
CA GLU A 167 -14.74 -1.86 6.58
C GLU A 167 -13.36 -2.51 6.52
N THR A 168 -12.33 -1.84 7.08
CA THR A 168 -10.96 -2.36 7.13
C THR A 168 -10.91 -3.70 7.86
N PHE A 169 -11.57 -3.81 9.02
CA PHE A 169 -11.62 -5.04 9.80
C PHE A 169 -12.36 -6.15 9.06
N SER A 170 -13.47 -5.83 8.41
CA SER A 170 -14.26 -6.80 7.63
C SER A 170 -13.52 -7.26 6.38
N PHE A 171 -12.78 -6.37 5.72
CA PHE A 171 -11.91 -6.75 4.60
C PHE A 171 -10.88 -7.78 5.04
N TRP A 172 -10.16 -7.53 6.12
CA TRP A 172 -9.12 -8.44 6.60
C TRP A 172 -9.67 -9.76 7.15
N GLN A 173 -10.84 -9.73 7.79
CA GLN A 173 -11.56 -10.95 8.14
C GLN A 173 -11.85 -11.80 6.90
N THR A 174 -12.33 -11.17 5.84
CA THR A 174 -12.66 -11.80 4.57
C THR A 174 -11.43 -12.40 3.91
N ILE A 175 -10.36 -11.61 3.75
CA ILE A 175 -9.10 -12.05 3.14
C ILE A 175 -8.48 -13.20 3.95
N ALA A 176 -8.45 -13.09 5.28
CA ALA A 176 -7.88 -14.12 6.13
C ALA A 176 -8.67 -15.44 6.08
N ALA A 177 -10.00 -15.37 6.02
CA ALA A 177 -10.86 -16.54 5.87
C ALA A 177 -10.73 -17.17 4.48
N HIS A 178 -10.71 -16.35 3.43
CA HIS A 178 -10.67 -16.80 2.04
C HIS A 178 -9.34 -17.45 1.67
N TYR A 179 -8.22 -16.82 2.05
CA TYR A 179 -6.87 -17.33 1.78
C TYR A 179 -6.27 -18.12 2.94
N LYS A 180 -7.12 -18.70 3.79
CA LYS A 180 -6.65 -19.59 4.83
C LYS A 180 -5.87 -20.75 4.20
N ASP A 181 -4.68 -21.01 4.74
CA ASP A 181 -3.80 -22.08 4.28
C ASP A 181 -3.32 -21.97 2.81
N VAL A 182 -3.27 -20.75 2.26
CA VAL A 182 -2.73 -20.44 0.94
C VAL A 182 -1.34 -19.80 1.08
N PRO A 183 -0.23 -20.56 0.94
CA PRO A 183 1.13 -20.05 1.17
C PRO A 183 1.53 -18.89 0.26
N THR A 184 0.96 -18.85 -0.95
CA THR A 184 1.22 -17.80 -1.95
C THR A 184 0.87 -16.42 -1.44
N VAL A 185 -0.22 -16.28 -0.65
CA VAL A 185 -0.59 -15.03 0.02
C VAL A 185 0.12 -14.97 1.38
N ALA A 186 1.42 -14.66 1.35
CA ALA A 186 2.26 -14.72 2.54
C ALA A 186 2.06 -13.51 3.46
N PHE A 187 1.80 -12.32 2.90
CA PHE A 187 1.82 -11.07 3.64
C PHE A 187 0.51 -10.29 3.50
N TYR A 188 0.06 -9.74 4.62
CA TYR A 188 -1.16 -8.95 4.77
C TYR A 188 -0.75 -7.56 5.27
N GLU A 189 -0.59 -6.60 4.35
CA GLU A 189 -0.26 -5.22 4.68
C GLU A 189 -1.51 -4.48 5.13
N LEU A 190 -1.65 -4.35 6.45
CA LEU A 190 -2.91 -4.04 7.11
C LEU A 190 -3.48 -2.66 6.77
N PHE A 191 -2.61 -1.70 6.48
CA PHE A 191 -2.95 -0.34 6.05
C PHE A 191 -1.73 0.30 5.40
N ASN A 192 -1.87 0.79 4.17
CA ASN A 192 -0.77 1.26 3.35
C ASN A 192 0.01 2.45 3.97
N GLU A 193 -0.63 3.60 4.12
CA GLU A 193 0.06 4.82 4.54
C GLU A 193 -0.70 5.59 5.65
N PRO A 194 -0.50 5.21 6.93
CA PRO A 194 -0.93 6.04 8.02
C PRO A 194 -0.14 7.36 8.02
N THR A 195 -0.88 8.48 8.11
CA THR A 195 -0.29 9.81 7.99
C THR A 195 0.42 10.25 9.29
N ILE A 196 0.63 11.54 9.46
CA ILE A 196 1.28 12.10 10.65
C ILE A 196 0.39 12.03 11.90
N TYR A 197 0.99 12.19 13.05
CA TYR A 197 0.33 12.12 14.36
C TYR A 197 -0.77 13.17 14.56
N ASP A 198 -0.56 14.38 14.04
CA ASP A 198 -1.55 15.45 13.97
C ASP A 198 -1.47 16.15 12.61
N GLY A 199 -2.59 16.55 12.10
CA GLY A 199 -2.65 17.20 10.80
C GLY A 199 -4.07 17.28 10.29
N LYS A 200 -4.22 17.52 8.98
CA LYS A 200 -5.53 17.67 8.33
C LYS A 200 -6.44 16.42 8.46
N TYR A 201 -5.86 15.27 8.77
CA TYR A 201 -6.59 14.02 8.98
C TYR A 201 -6.86 13.73 10.47
N GLY A 202 -6.66 14.72 11.35
CA GLY A 202 -6.82 14.58 12.78
C GLY A 202 -5.64 13.90 13.45
N THR A 203 -5.77 13.66 14.76
CA THR A 203 -4.70 13.10 15.58
C THR A 203 -4.84 11.58 15.73
N CYS A 204 -3.70 10.90 15.80
CA CYS A 204 -3.60 9.50 16.19
C CYS A 204 -2.25 9.30 16.88
N THR A 205 -2.26 8.92 18.14
CA THR A 205 -1.04 8.57 18.85
C THR A 205 -0.56 7.18 18.44
N TRP A 206 0.73 6.90 18.62
CA TRP A 206 1.24 5.55 18.39
C TRP A 206 0.55 4.49 19.25
N GLY A 207 0.22 4.82 20.50
CA GLY A 207 -0.52 3.90 21.37
C GLY A 207 -1.90 3.52 20.83
N GLU A 208 -2.65 4.48 20.30
CA GLU A 208 -3.95 4.24 19.65
C GLU A 208 -3.79 3.43 18.37
N TRP A 209 -2.80 3.76 17.53
CA TRP A 209 -2.49 2.99 16.31
C TRP A 209 -2.09 1.55 16.63
N LYS A 210 -1.17 1.38 17.56
CA LYS A 210 -0.71 0.08 18.04
C LYS A 210 -1.87 -0.81 18.49
N LEU A 211 -2.75 -0.31 19.35
CA LEU A 211 -3.91 -1.06 19.83
C LEU A 211 -4.83 -1.47 18.68
N MET A 212 -5.10 -0.56 17.75
CA MET A 212 -5.96 -0.85 16.61
C MET A 212 -5.33 -1.89 15.68
N MET A 213 -4.02 -1.82 15.44
CA MET A 213 -3.31 -2.84 14.64
C MET A 213 -3.27 -4.19 15.36
N GLU A 214 -3.10 -4.22 16.66
CA GLU A 214 -3.15 -5.44 17.46
C GLU A 214 -4.54 -6.11 17.41
N GLU A 215 -5.61 -5.34 17.52
CA GLU A 215 -6.98 -5.83 17.32
C GLU A 215 -7.16 -6.41 15.91
N LEU A 216 -6.62 -5.74 14.90
CA LEU A 216 -6.73 -6.19 13.51
C LEU A 216 -5.91 -7.46 13.25
N ILE A 217 -4.72 -7.58 13.84
CA ILE A 217 -3.91 -8.80 13.81
C ILE A 217 -4.66 -9.95 14.46
N ASP A 218 -5.32 -9.71 15.60
CA ASP A 218 -6.11 -10.74 16.27
C ASP A 218 -7.27 -11.24 15.39
N VAL A 219 -7.92 -10.34 14.63
CA VAL A 219 -8.92 -10.71 13.63
C VAL A 219 -8.32 -11.58 12.53
N VAL A 220 -7.17 -11.20 11.97
CA VAL A 220 -6.48 -12.02 10.96
C VAL A 220 -6.14 -13.40 11.51
N TYR A 221 -5.56 -13.47 12.71
CA TYR A 221 -5.14 -14.72 13.33
C TYR A 221 -6.30 -15.62 13.77
N ALA A 222 -7.48 -15.06 14.00
CA ALA A 222 -8.68 -15.86 14.26
C ALA A 222 -9.05 -16.77 13.07
N TYR A 223 -8.69 -16.34 11.84
CA TYR A 223 -9.01 -17.05 10.60
C TYR A 223 -7.79 -17.70 9.95
N ASN A 224 -6.63 -17.04 9.98
CA ASN A 224 -5.40 -17.50 9.34
C ASN A 224 -4.17 -17.21 10.20
N LYS A 225 -3.77 -18.17 11.03
CA LYS A 225 -2.58 -18.04 11.89
C LYS A 225 -1.24 -18.11 11.14
N LYS A 226 -1.26 -18.48 9.86
CA LYS A 226 -0.05 -18.59 9.04
C LYS A 226 0.20 -17.33 8.22
N ALA A 227 -0.76 -16.40 8.16
CA ALA A 227 -0.54 -15.09 7.54
C ALA A 227 0.49 -14.30 8.32
N ILE A 228 1.27 -13.49 7.62
CA ILE A 228 2.21 -12.55 8.21
C ILE A 228 1.64 -11.13 8.06
N PRO A 229 1.01 -10.57 9.10
CA PRO A 229 0.58 -9.19 9.10
C PRO A 229 1.78 -8.24 9.01
N LEU A 230 1.65 -7.21 8.18
CA LEU A 230 2.63 -6.14 8.05
C LEU A 230 2.01 -4.84 8.60
N VAL A 231 2.74 -4.17 9.50
CA VAL A 231 2.29 -2.95 10.18
C VAL A 231 3.13 -1.76 9.78
N ALA A 232 2.49 -0.76 9.19
CA ALA A 232 3.14 0.49 8.80
C ALA A 232 3.32 1.45 9.99
N GLY A 233 4.45 2.18 9.97
CA GLY A 233 4.66 3.34 10.83
C GLY A 233 3.95 4.59 10.35
N PHE A 234 4.08 5.71 11.07
CA PHE A 234 3.51 7.00 10.68
C PHE A 234 4.31 7.71 9.58
N ASN A 235 3.88 8.92 9.24
CA ASN A 235 4.49 9.77 8.22
C ASN A 235 4.50 9.09 6.84
N TRP A 236 3.31 8.60 6.41
CA TRP A 236 3.15 7.84 5.16
C TRP A 236 4.08 6.62 5.17
N ALA A 237 3.87 5.73 6.15
CA ALA A 237 4.64 4.50 6.36
C ALA A 237 6.16 4.69 6.46
N TYR A 238 6.66 5.86 6.86
CA TYR A 238 8.11 6.11 6.91
C TYR A 238 8.72 5.98 8.31
N ASP A 239 8.02 6.46 9.34
CA ASP A 239 8.56 6.61 10.69
C ASP A 239 8.22 5.41 11.58
N LEU A 240 9.21 4.62 11.91
CA LEU A 240 9.13 3.49 12.87
C LEU A 240 9.78 3.82 14.22
N THR A 241 10.15 5.07 14.48
CA THR A 241 10.81 5.44 15.77
C THR A 241 10.03 5.02 17.02
N PRO A 242 8.68 5.03 17.04
CA PRO A 242 7.95 4.59 18.22
C PRO A 242 8.07 3.10 18.56
N VAL A 243 8.45 2.27 17.57
CA VAL A 243 8.65 0.81 17.76
C VAL A 243 9.77 0.52 18.75
N LYS A 244 10.70 1.45 18.91
CA LYS A 244 11.84 1.30 19.83
C LYS A 244 11.39 0.98 21.26
N ASP A 245 10.40 1.71 21.75
CA ASP A 245 9.93 1.63 23.12
C ASP A 245 8.56 0.93 23.24
N HIS A 246 7.78 0.98 22.17
CA HIS A 246 6.41 0.48 22.13
C HIS A 246 6.14 -0.39 20.88
N PRO A 247 6.81 -1.55 20.74
CA PRO A 247 6.56 -2.45 19.60
C PRO A 247 5.15 -3.03 19.66
N ILE A 248 4.66 -3.49 18.52
CA ILE A 248 3.44 -4.30 18.43
C ILE A 248 3.61 -5.55 19.28
N ALA A 249 2.68 -5.80 20.23
CA ALA A 249 2.73 -6.93 21.14
C ALA A 249 2.05 -8.20 20.56
N ARG A 250 2.40 -8.51 19.31
CA ARG A 250 1.99 -9.73 18.60
C ARG A 250 3.20 -10.34 17.90
N GLU A 251 3.27 -11.65 17.90
CA GLU A 251 4.33 -12.41 17.20
C GLU A 251 3.97 -12.69 15.75
N GLY A 252 4.96 -13.06 14.94
CA GLY A 252 4.73 -13.47 13.54
C GLY A 252 4.41 -12.33 12.58
N ILE A 253 4.75 -11.10 12.95
CA ILE A 253 4.51 -9.88 12.15
C ILE A 253 5.79 -9.35 11.52
N GLY A 254 5.63 -8.42 10.55
CA GLY A 254 6.69 -7.54 10.07
C GLY A 254 6.28 -6.07 10.13
N TYR A 255 7.25 -5.18 9.97
CA TYR A 255 7.01 -3.74 9.87
C TYR A 255 7.21 -3.24 8.45
N VAL A 256 6.47 -2.20 8.09
CA VAL A 256 6.49 -1.57 6.76
C VAL A 256 7.17 -0.22 6.81
N VAL A 257 7.93 0.09 5.74
CA VAL A 257 8.50 1.42 5.52
C VAL A 257 8.42 1.82 4.04
N HIS A 258 8.15 3.12 3.77
CA HIS A 258 8.13 3.74 2.44
C HIS A 258 9.22 4.84 2.35
N PRO A 259 10.50 4.49 2.13
CA PRO A 259 11.61 5.43 2.21
C PRO A 259 11.89 6.12 0.87
N TYR A 260 10.94 6.85 0.33
CA TYR A 260 11.13 7.65 -0.88
C TYR A 260 12.26 8.71 -0.75
N PRO A 261 12.88 9.14 -1.86
CA PRO A 261 14.06 10.04 -1.84
C PRO A 261 13.90 11.31 -1.01
N GLY A 262 12.75 11.97 -1.14
CA GLY A 262 12.45 13.24 -0.46
C GLY A 262 12.24 13.13 1.03
N LYS A 263 12.04 11.93 1.58
CA LYS A 263 11.87 11.75 3.04
C LYS A 263 13.09 12.20 3.84
N ARG A 264 14.29 12.08 3.28
CA ARG A 264 15.54 12.55 3.91
C ARG A 264 16.55 13.06 2.88
N LYS A 265 17.22 14.16 3.21
CA LYS A 265 18.36 14.65 2.43
C LYS A 265 19.62 13.83 2.73
N ILE A 266 20.53 13.76 1.77
CA ILE A 266 21.85 13.11 1.94
C ILE A 266 22.66 13.75 3.09
N PRO A 267 23.51 12.97 3.81
CA PRO A 267 23.59 11.52 3.77
C PRO A 267 22.33 10.88 4.37
N ARG A 268 21.79 9.84 3.72
CA ARG A 268 20.52 9.22 4.12
C ARG A 268 20.71 8.07 5.09
N GLU A 269 21.73 7.27 4.93
CA GLU A 269 21.94 6.02 5.66
C GLU A 269 21.89 6.21 7.19
N PRO A 270 22.57 7.22 7.79
CA PRO A 270 22.48 7.45 9.23
C PRO A 270 21.07 7.84 9.69
N LYS A 271 20.29 8.48 8.81
CA LYS A 271 18.92 8.89 9.11
C LYS A 271 17.96 7.71 8.96
N TRP A 272 18.13 6.89 7.93
CA TRP A 272 17.40 5.63 7.79
C TRP A 272 17.59 4.71 9.00
N GLU A 273 18.83 4.64 9.52
CA GLU A 273 19.11 3.86 10.72
C GLU A 273 18.30 4.34 11.93
N VAL A 274 18.21 5.67 12.13
CA VAL A 274 17.43 6.28 13.22
C VAL A 274 15.94 6.15 13.02
N ASP A 275 15.44 6.33 11.79
CA ASP A 275 14.02 6.43 11.50
C ASP A 275 13.33 5.05 11.43
N PHE A 276 14.02 4.02 10.91
CA PHE A 276 13.44 2.68 10.72
C PHE A 276 14.44 1.52 10.75
N GLY A 277 15.69 1.73 10.39
CA GLY A 277 16.67 0.67 10.19
C GLY A 277 16.98 -0.13 11.44
N PHE A 278 16.97 0.51 12.61
CA PHE A 278 17.16 -0.15 13.90
C PHE A 278 16.10 -1.22 14.19
N VAL A 279 14.91 -1.11 13.56
CA VAL A 279 13.84 -2.10 13.72
C VAL A 279 14.27 -3.44 13.12
N ALA A 280 15.00 -3.42 12.00
CA ALA A 280 15.48 -4.62 11.34
C ALA A 280 16.50 -5.44 12.17
N ASP A 281 17.02 -4.89 13.27
CA ASP A 281 17.88 -5.64 14.20
C ASP A 281 17.08 -6.62 15.07
N LYS A 282 15.78 -6.40 15.22
CA LYS A 282 14.90 -7.18 16.11
C LYS A 282 13.68 -7.80 15.42
N TYR A 283 13.19 -7.17 14.37
CA TYR A 283 11.96 -7.55 13.67
C TYR A 283 12.18 -7.56 12.16
N PRO A 284 11.45 -8.38 11.39
CA PRO A 284 11.48 -8.27 9.94
C PRO A 284 10.91 -6.91 9.49
N VAL A 285 11.59 -6.29 8.52
CA VAL A 285 11.14 -5.06 7.88
C VAL A 285 10.99 -5.29 6.39
N VAL A 286 9.93 -4.74 5.82
CA VAL A 286 9.68 -4.74 4.38
C VAL A 286 9.49 -3.29 3.94
N ALA A 287 10.30 -2.81 3.00
CA ALA A 287 9.98 -1.60 2.27
C ALA A 287 8.97 -1.97 1.18
N THR A 288 7.67 -1.82 1.47
CA THR A 288 6.60 -2.22 0.54
C THR A 288 6.38 -1.21 -0.57
N GLU A 289 6.96 -0.03 -0.42
CA GLU A 289 7.11 0.94 -1.50
C GLU A 289 8.47 1.62 -1.42
N LEU A 290 9.12 1.74 -2.57
CA LEU A 290 10.24 2.62 -2.84
C LEU A 290 10.28 2.90 -4.33
N GLY A 291 10.95 3.96 -4.72
CA GLY A 291 11.09 4.30 -6.13
C GLY A 291 11.54 5.72 -6.31
N TYR A 292 11.81 6.11 -7.55
CA TYR A 292 12.24 7.46 -7.88
C TYR A 292 11.93 7.83 -9.33
N MET A 293 11.91 9.13 -9.61
CA MET A 293 11.88 9.69 -10.96
C MET A 293 13.11 10.58 -11.15
N ASN A 294 13.62 10.67 -12.37
CA ASN A 294 14.70 11.61 -12.67
C ASN A 294 14.16 13.00 -13.02
N GLU A 295 12.90 13.08 -13.42
CA GLU A 295 12.19 14.32 -13.79
C GLU A 295 10.75 14.24 -13.26
N GLY A 296 10.17 15.38 -12.89
CA GLY A 296 8.79 15.50 -12.43
C GLY A 296 8.59 16.61 -11.41
N ASP A 297 7.34 16.85 -11.03
CA ASP A 297 6.97 17.95 -10.11
C ASP A 297 6.92 17.51 -8.64
N ASP A 298 6.97 16.20 -8.36
CA ASP A 298 6.96 15.70 -6.97
C ASP A 298 8.39 15.56 -6.44
N GLU A 299 8.81 16.55 -5.66
CA GLU A 299 10.13 16.57 -5.03
C GLU A 299 10.40 15.35 -4.12
N ASN A 300 9.35 14.68 -3.62
CA ASN A 300 9.52 13.49 -2.79
C ASN A 300 10.00 12.28 -3.60
N LEU A 301 9.77 12.29 -4.90
CA LEU A 301 10.13 11.19 -5.80
C LEU A 301 11.41 11.48 -6.60
N LEU A 302 11.91 12.72 -6.59
CA LEU A 302 13.05 13.10 -7.41
C LEU A 302 14.35 12.40 -6.95
N ASN A 303 14.99 11.77 -7.90
CA ASN A 303 16.30 11.15 -7.74
C ASN A 303 17.41 12.22 -7.68
N ASP A 304 18.37 12.02 -6.80
CA ASP A 304 19.58 12.83 -6.73
C ASP A 304 20.82 12.11 -7.34
N GLY A 305 20.57 11.06 -8.11
CA GLY A 305 21.60 10.26 -8.78
C GLY A 305 22.25 9.18 -7.91
N VAL A 306 21.99 9.18 -6.60
CA VAL A 306 22.61 8.22 -5.66
C VAL A 306 21.58 7.40 -4.86
N TYR A 307 20.31 7.79 -4.86
CA TYR A 307 19.29 7.15 -4.04
C TYR A 307 19.16 5.65 -4.33
N GLY A 308 18.94 5.24 -5.56
CA GLY A 308 18.72 3.84 -5.92
C GLY A 308 19.86 2.92 -5.44
N PRO A 309 21.13 3.19 -5.79
CA PRO A 309 22.28 2.43 -5.29
C PRO A 309 22.38 2.42 -3.76
N SER A 310 22.19 3.56 -3.11
CA SER A 310 22.31 3.68 -1.65
C SER A 310 21.24 2.88 -0.92
N ILE A 311 19.98 2.97 -1.33
CA ILE A 311 18.88 2.30 -0.63
C ILE A 311 18.98 0.76 -0.76
N VAL A 312 19.31 0.26 -1.95
CA VAL A 312 19.47 -1.17 -2.18
C VAL A 312 20.64 -1.73 -1.39
N LYS A 313 21.79 -1.00 -1.37
CA LYS A 313 22.95 -1.36 -0.54
C LYS A 313 22.58 -1.41 0.94
N TYR A 314 21.87 -0.41 1.44
CA TYR A 314 21.43 -0.35 2.82
C TYR A 314 20.50 -1.53 3.17
N PHE A 315 19.54 -1.84 2.30
CA PHE A 315 18.64 -2.98 2.51
C PHE A 315 19.36 -4.32 2.52
N ASP A 316 20.30 -4.52 1.61
CA ASP A 316 21.09 -5.77 1.59
C ASP A 316 21.94 -5.91 2.87
N GLN A 317 22.47 -4.82 3.41
CA GLN A 317 23.23 -4.82 4.68
C GLN A 317 22.34 -5.16 5.89
N LYS A 318 21.11 -4.70 5.90
CA LYS A 318 20.15 -4.88 7.02
C LYS A 318 19.26 -6.12 6.86
N GLY A 319 19.31 -6.80 5.72
CA GLY A 319 18.41 -7.92 5.42
C GLY A 319 16.94 -7.49 5.26
N ILE A 320 16.71 -6.23 4.85
CA ILE A 320 15.37 -5.68 4.63
C ILE A 320 14.84 -6.16 3.26
N SER A 321 13.64 -6.74 3.26
CA SER A 321 12.90 -7.06 2.05
C SER A 321 12.31 -5.80 1.41
N TRP A 322 12.11 -5.79 0.08
CA TRP A 322 11.61 -4.59 -0.57
C TRP A 322 10.82 -4.85 -1.86
N VAL A 323 9.90 -3.93 -2.18
CA VAL A 323 9.05 -3.94 -3.35
C VAL A 323 9.05 -2.56 -3.99
N VAL A 324 9.37 -2.47 -5.27
CA VAL A 324 9.45 -1.19 -6.00
C VAL A 324 8.06 -0.78 -6.47
N TRP A 325 7.70 0.46 -6.25
CA TRP A 325 6.54 1.13 -6.80
C TRP A 325 6.90 1.80 -8.13
N VAL A 326 6.20 1.66 -9.25
CA VAL A 326 5.07 0.81 -9.52
C VAL A 326 5.21 0.22 -10.96
N PHE A 327 4.86 -1.05 -11.15
CA PHE A 327 4.93 -1.74 -12.45
C PHE A 327 3.71 -1.39 -13.31
N ASP A 328 3.64 -0.11 -13.69
CA ASP A 328 2.56 0.52 -14.44
C ASP A 328 3.16 1.69 -15.25
N PRO A 329 2.69 1.97 -16.49
CA PRO A 329 3.23 3.07 -17.28
C PRO A 329 2.53 4.42 -17.01
N VAL A 330 1.52 4.46 -16.12
CA VAL A 330 0.71 5.65 -15.84
C VAL A 330 0.94 6.16 -14.43
N TRP A 331 0.91 5.25 -13.42
CA TRP A 331 1.15 5.63 -12.03
C TRP A 331 2.62 5.88 -11.77
N VAL A 332 2.93 6.90 -10.97
CA VAL A 332 4.31 7.36 -10.69
C VAL A 332 4.83 6.85 -9.35
N PRO A 333 6.14 6.62 -9.24
CA PRO A 333 7.16 6.55 -10.27
C PRO A 333 7.11 5.25 -11.08
N GLN A 334 7.02 5.39 -12.41
CA GLN A 334 6.83 4.28 -13.33
C GLN A 334 8.06 3.37 -13.42
N MET A 335 7.84 2.06 -13.42
CA MET A 335 8.88 1.08 -13.74
C MET A 335 8.94 0.74 -15.24
N ILE A 336 7.84 0.93 -15.95
CA ILE A 336 7.72 0.67 -17.39
C ILE A 336 7.17 1.90 -18.10
N LYS A 337 7.59 2.10 -19.35
CA LYS A 337 7.17 3.24 -20.19
C LYS A 337 5.84 2.98 -20.89
N ASN A 338 5.54 1.73 -21.15
CA ASN A 338 4.38 1.28 -21.95
C ASN A 338 3.99 -0.16 -21.59
N TRP A 339 2.87 -0.61 -22.16
CA TRP A 339 2.37 -1.99 -21.95
C TRP A 339 3.10 -3.06 -22.81
N ASP A 340 4.15 -2.69 -23.53
CA ASP A 340 5.14 -3.62 -24.10
C ASP A 340 6.24 -3.92 -23.10
N TYR A 341 6.13 -3.38 -21.88
CA TYR A 341 7.03 -3.57 -20.75
C TYR A 341 8.44 -3.04 -20.97
N GLU A 342 8.58 -2.00 -21.78
CA GLU A 342 9.84 -1.29 -21.93
C GLU A 342 10.19 -0.60 -20.59
N PRO A 343 11.37 -0.87 -19.98
CA PRO A 343 11.70 -0.30 -18.70
C PRO A 343 11.98 1.21 -18.81
N THR A 344 11.58 1.97 -17.78
CA THR A 344 12.10 3.32 -17.52
C THR A 344 13.56 3.22 -17.02
N GLU A 345 14.20 4.33 -16.74
CA GLU A 345 15.55 4.31 -16.11
C GLU A 345 15.51 3.64 -14.73
N GLN A 346 14.52 3.99 -13.90
CA GLN A 346 14.25 3.29 -12.64
C GLN A 346 14.02 1.80 -12.88
N GLY A 347 13.17 1.46 -13.86
CA GLY A 347 12.87 0.09 -14.22
C GLY A 347 14.08 -0.70 -14.65
N ALA A 348 14.97 -0.12 -15.48
CA ALA A 348 16.21 -0.74 -15.91
C ALA A 348 17.16 -0.98 -14.72
N PHE A 349 17.32 0.02 -13.84
CA PHE A 349 18.14 -0.11 -12.64
C PHE A 349 17.68 -1.27 -11.75
N PHE A 350 16.43 -1.30 -11.35
CA PHE A 350 15.93 -2.36 -10.45
C PHE A 350 15.90 -3.74 -11.13
N LYS A 351 15.63 -3.80 -12.44
CA LYS A 351 15.77 -5.04 -13.21
C LYS A 351 17.19 -5.61 -13.14
N ASP A 352 18.19 -4.77 -13.28
CA ASP A 352 19.60 -5.20 -13.15
C ASP A 352 19.94 -5.65 -11.71
N VAL A 353 19.36 -5.00 -10.70
CA VAL A 353 19.47 -5.44 -9.30
C VAL A 353 18.84 -6.82 -9.10
N PHE A 354 17.61 -7.05 -9.57
CA PHE A 354 16.92 -8.35 -9.47
C PHE A 354 17.72 -9.47 -10.13
N GLN A 355 18.38 -9.17 -11.26
CA GLN A 355 19.17 -10.14 -12.04
C GLN A 355 20.61 -10.31 -11.52
N GLY A 356 20.98 -9.63 -10.42
CA GLY A 356 22.33 -9.68 -9.86
C GLY A 356 23.42 -9.06 -10.76
N LYS A 357 23.02 -8.25 -11.74
CA LYS A 357 23.93 -7.56 -12.64
C LYS A 357 24.49 -6.27 -12.05
N PHE A 358 23.74 -5.65 -11.13
CA PHE A 358 24.19 -4.45 -10.43
C PHE A 358 25.24 -4.79 -9.39
N LYS A 359 26.37 -4.10 -9.42
CA LYS A 359 27.45 -4.22 -8.43
C LYS A 359 27.61 -2.90 -7.69
N TYR A 360 27.63 -2.98 -6.37
CA TYR A 360 27.95 -1.82 -5.54
C TYR A 360 29.39 -1.39 -5.80
N LYS A 361 29.58 -0.10 -6.04
CA LYS A 361 30.90 0.52 -6.08
C LYS A 361 31.39 0.84 -4.68
#